data_b75905c047ec9b4a3943d9877ba346d1
#
_entry.id   b75905c047ec9b4a3943d9877ba346d1
#
_cell.length_a   1.000
_cell.length_b   1.000
_cell.length_c   1.000
_cell.angle_alpha   90.00
_cell.angle_beta   90.00
_cell.angle_gamma   90.00
#
_symmetry.space_group_name_H-M   'P 1'
#
loop_
_entity.id
_entity.type
_entity.pdbx_description
1 polymer ?
#
loop_
_entity_poly.entity_id
_entity_poly.type
_entity_poly.pdbx_seq_one_letter_code
_entity_poly.pdbx_strand_id
1 'polypeptide(L)'
;PHRAEPSKWRKGSAVQWHYYAGAAGLSRAPIAAGVSNMANARTDCNGGRFSPLPDVGENYAGQANRPPNVTGAAACGKRDRVNTFGWLSMQGADNDVLAATCTWYLGSATVETDMALQVRGKKWWTGGTCPAGAYSAEAVATHEAGHVFGLAHVEGIEHENLTMAPALASCDRGPATLGRGDYNGLIALYGGR
;
A
#
# COMPACT_ATOMS: atom_id res chain seq x y z
N PRO A 1 16.64 7.45 -3.32
CA PRO A 1 15.98 7.40 -4.63
C PRO A 1 14.47 7.22 -4.47
N HIS A 2 13.72 7.47 -5.51
CA HIS A 2 12.31 7.18 -5.67
C HIS A 2 11.99 7.02 -7.16
N ARG A 3 10.88 6.33 -7.45
CA ARG A 3 10.32 6.22 -8.80
C ARG A 3 8.82 6.51 -8.72
N ALA A 4 8.26 7.07 -9.77
CA ALA A 4 6.84 7.42 -9.86
C ALA A 4 6.13 6.50 -10.84
N GLU A 5 4.87 6.18 -10.53
CA GLU A 5 3.91 5.61 -11.45
C GLU A 5 3.53 6.64 -12.54
N PRO A 6 2.94 6.20 -13.67
CA PRO A 6 2.54 7.10 -14.75
C PRO A 6 1.43 8.07 -14.36
N SER A 7 0.76 7.86 -13.23
CA SER A 7 -0.34 8.70 -12.76
C SER A 7 -0.28 8.96 -11.26
N LYS A 8 -0.95 10.01 -10.83
CA LYS A 8 -1.07 10.39 -9.43
C LYS A 8 -2.44 11.00 -9.14
N TRP A 9 -2.83 11.04 -7.88
CA TRP A 9 -4.01 11.77 -7.42
C TRP A 9 -3.80 13.28 -7.58
N ARG A 10 -4.91 14.02 -7.60
CA ARG A 10 -4.85 15.47 -7.60
C ARG A 10 -4.24 15.97 -6.29
N LYS A 11 -3.29 16.89 -6.37
CA LYS A 11 -2.73 17.61 -5.23
C LYS A 11 -3.85 18.24 -4.39
N GLY A 12 -3.74 18.18 -3.06
CA GLY A 12 -4.74 18.69 -2.12
C GLY A 12 -5.99 17.83 -1.97
N SER A 13 -6.04 16.64 -2.61
CA SER A 13 -7.15 15.71 -2.46
C SER A 13 -6.92 14.68 -1.36
N ALA A 14 -7.99 13.99 -0.97
CA ALA A 14 -7.93 12.81 -0.12
C ALA A 14 -8.47 11.60 -0.87
N VAL A 15 -7.73 10.50 -0.84
CA VAL A 15 -8.16 9.21 -1.39
C VAL A 15 -9.22 8.63 -0.48
N GLN A 16 -10.45 8.57 -0.95
CA GLN A 16 -11.54 7.91 -0.22
C GLN A 16 -11.51 6.42 -0.50
N TRP A 17 -11.42 5.59 0.53
CA TRP A 17 -11.31 4.16 0.36
C TRP A 17 -12.28 3.38 1.27
N HIS A 18 -12.68 2.20 0.79
CA HIS A 18 -13.56 1.28 1.49
C HIS A 18 -12.80 0.00 1.83
N TYR A 19 -13.17 -0.62 2.93
CA TYR A 19 -12.53 -1.86 3.39
C TYR A 19 -13.35 -3.08 3.02
N TYR A 20 -12.72 -4.07 2.39
CA TYR A 20 -13.25 -5.39 2.15
C TYR A 20 -12.62 -6.41 3.09
N ALA A 21 -13.44 -7.03 3.94
CA ALA A 21 -12.97 -7.96 4.96
C ALA A 21 -12.38 -9.25 4.36
N GLY A 22 -13.02 -9.82 3.34
CA GLY A 22 -12.54 -10.92 2.50
C GLY A 22 -12.36 -12.26 3.20
N ALA A 23 -11.70 -12.30 4.34
CA ALA A 23 -11.37 -13.51 5.07
C ALA A 23 -11.65 -13.39 6.56
N ALA A 24 -12.12 -14.49 7.16
CA ALA A 24 -12.35 -14.56 8.60
C ALA A 24 -11.02 -14.47 9.37
N GLY A 25 -11.03 -13.74 10.49
CA GLY A 25 -9.88 -13.59 11.37
C GLY A 25 -8.85 -12.55 10.93
N LEU A 26 -9.03 -11.91 9.78
CA LEU A 26 -8.20 -10.79 9.32
C LEU A 26 -8.95 -9.47 9.51
N SER A 27 -8.24 -8.43 9.93
CA SER A 27 -8.83 -7.13 10.29
C SER A 27 -8.40 -6.01 9.34
N ARG A 28 -9.14 -4.91 9.42
CA ARG A 28 -8.79 -3.66 8.71
C ARG A 28 -7.53 -3.00 9.27
N ALA A 29 -7.23 -3.20 10.55
CA ALA A 29 -6.22 -2.41 11.26
C ALA A 29 -4.86 -2.29 10.54
N PRO A 30 -4.21 -3.37 10.06
CA PRO A 30 -2.92 -3.24 9.38
C PRO A 30 -3.02 -2.52 8.03
N ILE A 31 -4.13 -2.67 7.30
CA ILE A 31 -4.36 -1.96 6.04
C ILE A 31 -4.56 -0.46 6.31
N ALA A 32 -5.39 -0.11 7.27
CA ALA A 32 -5.59 1.28 7.67
C ALA A 32 -4.29 1.93 8.18
N ALA A 33 -3.50 1.19 8.96
CA ALA A 33 -2.18 1.65 9.41
C ALA A 33 -1.24 1.92 8.23
N GLY A 34 -1.16 1.00 7.27
CA GLY A 34 -0.31 1.15 6.08
C GLY A 34 -0.68 2.37 5.24
N VAL A 35 -1.97 2.56 4.95
CA VAL A 35 -2.46 3.72 4.21
C VAL A 35 -2.15 5.02 4.96
N SER A 36 -2.40 5.06 6.27
CA SER A 36 -2.11 6.20 7.12
C SER A 36 -0.60 6.48 7.22
N ASN A 37 0.24 5.45 7.34
CA ASN A 37 1.70 5.60 7.39
C ASN A 37 2.22 6.32 6.13
N MET A 38 1.74 5.93 4.96
CA MET A 38 2.12 6.55 3.69
C MET A 38 1.61 7.99 3.59
N ALA A 39 0.31 8.23 3.80
CA ALA A 39 -0.30 9.56 3.70
C ALA A 39 0.26 10.57 4.70
N ASN A 40 0.69 10.11 5.87
CA ASN A 40 1.25 10.96 6.93
C ASN A 40 2.78 10.88 7.03
N ALA A 41 3.43 10.33 6.02
CA ALA A 41 4.89 10.24 5.91
C ALA A 41 5.56 9.71 7.20
N ARG A 42 4.97 8.65 7.80
CA ARG A 42 5.46 8.06 9.04
C ARG A 42 6.86 7.48 8.84
N THR A 43 7.74 7.74 9.80
CA THR A 43 9.11 7.22 9.80
C THR A 43 9.55 6.86 11.22
N ASP A 44 10.46 5.91 11.34
CA ASP A 44 11.15 5.60 12.60
C ASP A 44 12.33 6.55 12.87
N CYS A 45 12.69 7.38 11.89
CA CYS A 45 13.65 8.45 12.07
C CYS A 45 13.04 9.61 12.88
N ASN A 46 13.86 10.34 13.58
CA ASN A 46 13.59 11.53 14.40
C ASN A 46 12.16 12.11 14.31
N GLY A 47 11.36 11.92 15.36
CA GLY A 47 10.06 12.55 15.50
C GLY A 47 8.86 11.78 14.94
N GLY A 48 9.07 10.58 14.40
CA GLY A 48 7.99 9.67 14.00
C GLY A 48 7.29 10.00 12.68
N ARG A 49 7.61 11.15 12.04
CA ARG A 49 7.15 11.52 10.68
C ARG A 49 8.06 12.54 10.04
N PHE A 50 8.12 12.49 8.71
CA PHE A 50 8.77 13.55 7.93
C PHE A 50 7.88 14.80 7.85
N SER A 51 8.52 15.97 7.65
CA SER A 51 7.86 17.25 7.48
C SER A 51 8.49 18.02 6.30
N PRO A 52 7.70 18.77 5.51
CA PRO A 52 6.25 18.91 5.54
C PRO A 52 5.52 17.60 5.16
N LEU A 53 4.24 17.46 5.50
CA LEU A 53 3.45 16.32 5.01
C LEU A 53 3.19 16.44 3.52
N PRO A 54 3.09 15.30 2.78
CA PRO A 54 2.66 15.34 1.37
C PRO A 54 1.27 15.96 1.24
N ASP A 55 1.07 16.79 0.21
CA ASP A 55 -0.22 17.44 -0.04
C ASP A 55 -1.21 16.49 -0.75
N VAL A 56 -1.42 15.36 -0.15
CA VAL A 56 -2.44 14.35 -0.45
C VAL A 56 -2.81 13.66 0.85
N GLY A 57 -4.07 13.31 1.01
CA GLY A 57 -4.57 12.65 2.22
C GLY A 57 -5.27 11.32 1.90
N GLU A 58 -5.79 10.69 2.94
CA GLU A 58 -6.63 9.53 2.84
C GLU A 58 -7.87 9.69 3.75
N ASN A 59 -8.94 9.00 3.41
CA ASN A 59 -10.15 8.98 4.21
C ASN A 59 -10.83 7.61 4.11
N TYR A 60 -10.98 6.95 5.25
CA TYR A 60 -11.77 5.73 5.33
C TYR A 60 -13.26 6.02 5.21
N ALA A 61 -13.91 5.46 4.20
CA ALA A 61 -15.31 5.75 3.85
C ALA A 61 -16.30 4.62 4.22
N GLY A 62 -15.82 3.58 4.93
CA GLY A 62 -16.69 2.49 5.38
C GLY A 62 -16.36 1.14 4.73
N GLN A 63 -17.23 0.16 4.94
CA GLN A 63 -17.05 -1.19 4.39
C GLN A 63 -17.47 -1.25 2.92
N ALA A 64 -16.75 -2.06 2.15
CA ALA A 64 -17.13 -2.42 0.79
C ALA A 64 -17.95 -3.72 0.78
N ASN A 65 -18.96 -3.77 -0.08
CA ASN A 65 -19.76 -4.97 -0.33
C ASN A 65 -19.16 -5.86 -1.44
N ARG A 66 -18.10 -5.39 -2.09
CA ARG A 66 -17.43 -6.07 -3.20
C ARG A 66 -15.93 -6.15 -2.91
N PRO A 67 -15.26 -7.22 -3.39
CA PRO A 67 -13.82 -7.33 -3.27
C PRO A 67 -13.10 -6.25 -4.12
N PRO A 68 -11.82 -6.00 -3.82
CA PRO A 68 -10.96 -5.23 -4.73
C PRO A 68 -11.00 -5.81 -6.14
N ASN A 69 -10.99 -4.95 -7.17
CA ASN A 69 -10.97 -5.36 -8.58
C ASN A 69 -9.58 -5.82 -9.03
N VAL A 70 -8.99 -6.67 -8.21
CA VAL A 70 -7.75 -7.41 -8.49
C VAL A 70 -8.16 -8.84 -8.82
N THR A 71 -7.72 -9.34 -9.96
CA THR A 71 -8.08 -10.71 -10.42
C THR A 71 -7.34 -11.77 -9.61
N GLY A 72 -7.78 -13.02 -9.75
CA GLY A 72 -7.11 -14.15 -9.14
C GLY A 72 -5.63 -14.32 -9.55
N ALA A 73 -5.22 -13.73 -10.67
CA ALA A 73 -3.82 -13.69 -11.11
C ALA A 73 -3.04 -12.45 -10.65
N ALA A 74 -3.54 -11.73 -9.63
CA ALA A 74 -2.96 -10.47 -9.14
C ALA A 74 -2.85 -9.37 -10.23
N ALA A 75 -3.74 -9.40 -11.21
CA ALA A 75 -3.83 -8.41 -12.28
C ALA A 75 -5.06 -7.52 -12.10
N CYS A 76 -5.10 -6.39 -12.80
CA CYS A 76 -6.20 -5.44 -12.68
C CYS A 76 -7.47 -5.93 -13.41
N GLY A 77 -8.57 -5.91 -12.70
CA GLY A 77 -9.89 -6.21 -13.22
C GLY A 77 -10.58 -5.00 -13.85
N LYS A 78 -11.89 -5.07 -13.95
CA LYS A 78 -12.69 -3.98 -14.50
C LYS A 78 -12.92 -2.91 -13.43
N ARG A 79 -12.71 -1.65 -13.81
CA ARG A 79 -13.00 -0.48 -12.96
C ARG A 79 -14.47 -0.41 -12.51
N ASP A 80 -14.72 -0.06 -11.24
CA ASP A 80 -16.06 0.15 -10.68
C ASP A 80 -16.31 1.51 -10.02
N ARG A 81 -15.28 2.37 -9.99
CA ARG A 81 -15.30 3.73 -9.43
C ARG A 81 -15.31 3.78 -7.89
N VAL A 82 -14.88 2.71 -7.26
CA VAL A 82 -14.74 2.64 -5.80
C VAL A 82 -13.33 2.19 -5.48
N ASN A 83 -12.63 2.90 -4.62
CA ASN A 83 -11.35 2.44 -4.11
C ASN A 83 -11.60 1.41 -3.03
N THR A 84 -11.29 0.16 -3.27
CA THR A 84 -11.51 -0.94 -2.33
C THR A 84 -10.18 -1.56 -1.92
N PHE A 85 -9.91 -1.56 -0.62
CA PHE A 85 -8.71 -2.15 -0.03
C PHE A 85 -9.10 -3.31 0.89
N GLY A 86 -8.42 -4.44 0.78
CA GLY A 86 -8.81 -5.56 1.62
C GLY A 86 -8.04 -6.85 1.36
N TRP A 87 -8.61 -7.93 1.88
CA TRP A 87 -8.04 -9.26 1.82
C TRP A 87 -8.69 -10.06 0.68
N LEU A 88 -7.87 -10.68 -0.15
CA LEU A 88 -8.35 -11.40 -1.32
C LEU A 88 -7.58 -12.71 -1.51
N SER A 89 -8.29 -13.79 -1.80
CA SER A 89 -7.66 -15.04 -2.20
C SER A 89 -7.38 -15.03 -3.70
N MET A 90 -6.14 -14.74 -4.08
CA MET A 90 -5.70 -14.68 -5.47
C MET A 90 -5.15 -16.05 -5.91
N GLN A 91 -6.05 -16.94 -6.34
CA GLN A 91 -5.74 -18.36 -6.60
C GLN A 91 -4.77 -18.58 -7.76
N GLY A 92 -4.76 -17.71 -8.77
CA GLY A 92 -3.90 -17.79 -9.95
C GLY A 92 -2.63 -16.94 -9.84
N ALA A 93 -2.41 -16.27 -8.73
CA ALA A 93 -1.19 -15.50 -8.51
C ALA A 93 0.00 -16.41 -8.19
N ASP A 94 1.22 -15.96 -8.53
CA ASP A 94 2.44 -16.66 -8.16
C ASP A 94 2.58 -16.77 -6.63
N ASN A 95 3.32 -17.79 -6.19
CA ASN A 95 3.38 -18.12 -4.76
C ASN A 95 4.13 -17.07 -3.91
N ASP A 96 4.95 -16.23 -4.51
CA ASP A 96 5.70 -15.14 -3.87
C ASP A 96 4.91 -13.83 -3.76
N VAL A 97 3.79 -13.69 -4.49
CA VAL A 97 2.94 -12.51 -4.40
C VAL A 97 2.33 -12.36 -3.01
N LEU A 98 2.66 -11.26 -2.32
CA LEU A 98 2.10 -10.89 -1.02
C LEU A 98 0.85 -10.02 -1.15
N ALA A 99 0.85 -9.13 -2.13
CA ALA A 99 -0.23 -8.18 -2.38
C ALA A 99 -0.15 -7.66 -3.81
N ALA A 100 -1.19 -6.93 -4.22
CA ALA A 100 -1.20 -6.22 -5.49
C ALA A 100 -2.07 -4.98 -5.39
N THR A 101 -1.62 -3.89 -6.01
CA THR A 101 -2.38 -2.65 -6.18
C THR A 101 -2.68 -2.43 -7.65
N CYS A 102 -3.94 -2.20 -7.96
CA CYS A 102 -4.41 -1.82 -9.29
C CYS A 102 -4.74 -0.34 -9.33
N THR A 103 -4.33 0.33 -10.41
CA THR A 103 -4.59 1.77 -10.60
C THR A 103 -5.21 2.01 -11.96
N TRP A 104 -6.33 2.75 -11.97
CA TRP A 104 -6.97 3.24 -13.19
C TRP A 104 -6.75 4.74 -13.28
N TYR A 105 -6.45 5.21 -14.47
CA TYR A 105 -6.11 6.62 -14.70
C TYR A 105 -6.61 7.15 -16.04
N LEU A 106 -6.76 8.45 -16.10
CA LEU A 106 -7.10 9.21 -17.32
C LEU A 106 -5.99 10.24 -17.55
N GLY A 107 -5.21 10.05 -18.60
CA GLY A 107 -3.98 10.82 -18.79
C GLY A 107 -2.99 10.54 -17.62
N SER A 108 -2.60 11.59 -16.90
CA SER A 108 -1.75 11.49 -15.71
C SER A 108 -2.52 11.54 -14.39
N ALA A 109 -3.87 11.56 -14.44
CA ALA A 109 -4.70 11.62 -13.25
C ALA A 109 -5.18 10.23 -12.83
N THR A 110 -4.81 9.79 -11.65
CA THR A 110 -5.39 8.60 -11.01
C THR A 110 -6.86 8.88 -10.68
N VAL A 111 -7.73 7.93 -11.03
CA VAL A 111 -9.18 8.05 -10.82
C VAL A 111 -9.75 6.94 -9.94
N GLU A 112 -9.00 5.83 -9.77
CA GLU A 112 -9.37 4.71 -8.91
C GLU A 112 -8.13 3.88 -8.59
N THR A 113 -8.07 3.33 -7.39
CA THR A 113 -7.07 2.32 -7.00
C THR A 113 -7.71 1.28 -6.11
N ASP A 114 -7.33 0.02 -6.30
CA ASP A 114 -7.71 -1.09 -5.45
C ASP A 114 -6.47 -1.81 -4.92
N MET A 115 -6.52 -2.22 -3.66
CA MET A 115 -5.43 -2.93 -2.99
C MET A 115 -5.93 -4.28 -2.49
N ALA A 116 -5.22 -5.35 -2.82
CA ALA A 116 -5.51 -6.69 -2.34
C ALA A 116 -4.29 -7.29 -1.65
N LEU A 117 -4.44 -7.69 -0.37
CA LEU A 117 -3.46 -8.50 0.35
C LEU A 117 -3.85 -9.97 0.20
N GLN A 118 -2.86 -10.82 -0.13
CA GLN A 118 -3.05 -12.23 -0.45
C GLN A 118 -3.43 -13.05 0.79
N VAL A 119 -4.56 -13.75 0.72
CA VAL A 119 -4.97 -14.70 1.76
C VAL A 119 -4.41 -16.09 1.51
N ARG A 120 -4.32 -16.51 0.25
CA ARG A 120 -3.91 -17.86 -0.12
C ARG A 120 -2.44 -18.14 0.24
N GLY A 121 -2.23 -19.12 1.11
CA GLY A 121 -0.90 -19.64 1.42
C GLY A 121 0.03 -18.65 2.16
N LYS A 122 -0.50 -17.55 2.71
CA LYS A 122 0.29 -16.56 3.45
C LYS A 122 -0.03 -16.60 4.94
N LYS A 123 1.01 -16.39 5.74
CA LYS A 123 0.90 -16.14 7.18
C LYS A 123 1.12 -14.65 7.41
N TRP A 124 0.23 -14.02 8.13
CA TRP A 124 0.30 -12.59 8.41
C TRP A 124 0.67 -12.33 9.86
N TRP A 125 1.61 -11.42 10.04
CA TRP A 125 1.98 -10.90 11.34
C TRP A 125 1.33 -9.55 11.54
N THR A 126 0.44 -9.46 12.54
CA THR A 126 -0.36 -8.26 12.83
C THR A 126 -0.05 -7.65 14.20
N GLY A 127 0.87 -8.22 14.96
CA GLY A 127 1.29 -7.74 16.27
C GLY A 127 1.91 -8.85 17.12
N GLY A 128 2.51 -8.46 18.25
CA GLY A 128 3.20 -9.39 19.14
C GLY A 128 4.47 -9.97 18.53
N THR A 129 4.84 -11.18 18.97
CA THR A 129 5.97 -11.93 18.41
C THR A 129 5.64 -12.44 17.03
N CYS A 130 6.55 -12.25 16.08
CA CYS A 130 6.34 -12.70 14.70
C CYS A 130 6.36 -14.23 14.61
N PRO A 131 5.31 -14.86 14.09
CA PRO A 131 5.34 -16.29 13.78
C PRO A 131 6.33 -16.59 12.65
N ALA A 132 7.04 -17.71 12.74
CA ALA A 132 7.98 -18.11 11.70
C ALA A 132 7.33 -18.16 10.31
N GLY A 133 7.96 -17.51 9.32
CA GLY A 133 7.48 -17.44 7.95
C GLY A 133 6.29 -16.49 7.74
N ALA A 134 5.92 -15.66 8.73
CA ALA A 134 4.88 -14.66 8.59
C ALA A 134 5.44 -13.35 8.05
N TYR A 135 4.60 -12.60 7.35
CA TYR A 135 4.91 -11.27 6.80
C TYR A 135 4.17 -10.19 7.57
N SER A 136 4.81 -9.05 7.79
CA SER A 136 4.16 -7.89 8.41
C SER A 136 3.05 -7.35 7.50
N ALA A 137 1.80 -7.49 7.94
CA ALA A 137 0.65 -6.98 7.20
C ALA A 137 0.69 -5.46 7.06
N GLU A 138 1.15 -4.75 8.10
CA GLU A 138 1.33 -3.31 8.07
C GLU A 138 2.42 -2.88 7.06
N ALA A 139 3.57 -3.57 7.04
CA ALA A 139 4.63 -3.25 6.10
C ALA A 139 4.19 -3.46 4.65
N VAL A 140 3.54 -4.60 4.34
CA VAL A 140 2.97 -4.85 3.00
C VAL A 140 1.92 -3.81 2.65
N ALA A 141 1.00 -3.49 3.56
CA ALA A 141 -0.02 -2.47 3.30
C ALA A 141 0.57 -1.06 3.11
N THR A 142 1.66 -0.72 3.80
CA THR A 142 2.37 0.55 3.59
C THR A 142 3.02 0.59 2.20
N HIS A 143 3.63 -0.51 1.77
CA HIS A 143 4.18 -0.66 0.42
C HIS A 143 3.10 -0.47 -0.65
N GLU A 144 1.99 -1.21 -0.53
CA GLU A 144 0.87 -1.09 -1.47
C GLU A 144 0.25 0.31 -1.47
N ALA A 145 0.17 0.95 -0.30
CA ALA A 145 -0.24 2.36 -0.21
C ALA A 145 0.72 3.29 -0.97
N GLY A 146 2.00 2.96 -1.05
CA GLY A 146 2.94 3.67 -1.94
C GLY A 146 2.47 3.68 -3.39
N HIS A 147 2.05 2.52 -3.92
CA HIS A 147 1.46 2.42 -5.26
C HIS A 147 0.14 3.19 -5.37
N VAL A 148 -0.73 3.09 -4.35
CA VAL A 148 -1.96 3.91 -4.28
C VAL A 148 -1.65 5.40 -4.46
N PHE A 149 -0.59 5.89 -3.84
CA PHE A 149 -0.16 7.30 -3.92
C PHE A 149 0.80 7.60 -5.07
N GLY A 150 1.00 6.67 -6.01
CA GLY A 150 1.74 6.91 -7.24
C GLY A 150 3.26 6.70 -7.15
N LEU A 151 3.74 5.97 -6.15
CA LEU A 151 5.13 5.52 -6.10
C LEU A 151 5.28 4.17 -6.81
N ALA A 152 6.36 4.01 -7.58
CA ALA A 152 6.75 2.75 -8.19
C ALA A 152 7.88 2.06 -7.40
N HIS A 153 8.14 0.81 -7.69
CA HIS A 153 9.23 0.06 -7.07
C HIS A 153 10.58 0.75 -7.25
N VAL A 154 11.40 0.71 -6.21
CA VAL A 154 12.80 1.11 -6.23
C VAL A 154 13.66 -0.15 -6.08
N GLU A 155 14.32 -0.53 -7.16
CA GLU A 155 15.16 -1.72 -7.22
C GLU A 155 16.60 -1.40 -6.79
N GLY A 156 17.35 -2.44 -6.46
CA GLY A 156 18.74 -2.38 -6.03
C GLY A 156 18.92 -2.77 -4.57
N ILE A 157 19.96 -3.58 -4.30
CA ILE A 157 20.22 -4.08 -2.95
C ILE A 157 20.50 -2.96 -1.94
N GLU A 158 21.04 -1.85 -2.41
CA GLU A 158 21.27 -0.65 -1.59
C GLU A 158 19.98 0.07 -1.17
N HIS A 159 18.84 -0.37 -1.71
CA HIS A 159 17.52 0.21 -1.48
C HIS A 159 16.52 -0.76 -0.83
N GLU A 160 16.99 -1.94 -0.44
CA GLU A 160 16.14 -2.99 0.14
C GLU A 160 15.39 -2.57 1.43
N ASN A 161 15.90 -1.54 2.12
CA ASN A 161 15.29 -0.99 3.33
C ASN A 161 14.23 0.12 3.06
N LEU A 162 13.98 0.47 1.80
CA LEU A 162 12.90 1.39 1.46
C LEU A 162 11.55 0.67 1.48
N THR A 163 10.50 1.41 1.81
CA THR A 163 9.13 0.88 1.75
C THR A 163 8.79 0.38 0.34
N MET A 164 9.29 1.09 -0.70
CA MET A 164 9.03 0.73 -2.10
C MET A 164 10.02 -0.28 -2.70
N ALA A 165 10.80 -0.98 -1.88
CA ALA A 165 11.56 -2.14 -2.35
C ALA A 165 10.61 -3.26 -2.81
N PRO A 166 10.90 -3.99 -3.91
CA PRO A 166 9.96 -4.95 -4.50
C PRO A 166 9.77 -6.24 -3.68
N ALA A 167 10.57 -6.47 -2.67
CA ALA A 167 10.53 -7.67 -1.84
C ALA A 167 10.55 -7.32 -0.35
N LEU A 168 9.85 -8.13 0.44
CA LEU A 168 9.83 -8.03 1.90
C LEU A 168 10.25 -9.38 2.49
N ALA A 169 11.18 -9.37 3.44
CA ALA A 169 11.56 -10.55 4.19
C ALA A 169 10.48 -10.91 5.23
N SER A 170 10.38 -12.21 5.57
CA SER A 170 9.52 -12.62 6.67
C SER A 170 9.99 -12.00 8.00
N CYS A 171 9.04 -11.65 8.85
CA CYS A 171 9.27 -10.98 10.14
C CYS A 171 9.97 -9.61 10.05
N ASP A 172 10.02 -9.01 8.88
CA ASP A 172 10.51 -7.64 8.73
C ASP A 172 9.36 -6.63 8.86
N ARG A 173 9.54 -5.62 9.70
CA ARG A 173 8.61 -4.49 9.88
C ARG A 173 9.20 -3.16 9.42
N GLY A 174 10.48 -3.13 9.07
CA GLY A 174 11.16 -1.88 8.66
C GLY A 174 10.37 -1.11 7.61
N PRO A 175 9.91 -1.76 6.53
CA PRO A 175 9.13 -1.10 5.47
C PRO A 175 7.72 -0.61 5.87
N ALA A 176 7.26 -0.85 7.11
CA ALA A 176 6.04 -0.22 7.61
C ALA A 176 6.18 1.30 7.81
N THR A 177 7.42 1.79 7.88
CA THR A 177 7.73 3.22 7.99
C THR A 177 8.58 3.68 6.81
N LEU A 178 8.36 4.92 6.36
CA LEU A 178 8.98 5.44 5.15
C LEU A 178 10.47 5.72 5.35
N GLY A 179 11.27 5.28 4.38
CA GLY A 179 12.59 5.80 4.19
C GLY A 179 12.59 7.20 3.54
N ARG A 180 13.73 7.87 3.56
CA ARG A 180 13.88 9.21 2.96
C ARG A 180 13.56 9.21 1.45
N GLY A 181 13.86 8.12 0.76
CA GLY A 181 13.56 7.99 -0.67
C GLY A 181 12.06 8.00 -0.94
N ASP A 182 11.29 7.20 -0.20
CA ASP A 182 9.83 7.11 -0.34
C ASP A 182 9.18 8.47 -0.07
N TYR A 183 9.59 9.13 1.03
CA TYR A 183 9.13 10.47 1.37
C TYR A 183 9.44 11.50 0.28
N ASN A 184 10.67 11.53 -0.23
CA ASN A 184 11.05 12.45 -1.30
C ASN A 184 10.22 12.22 -2.56
N GLY A 185 9.84 10.97 -2.84
CA GLY A 185 8.92 10.63 -3.94
C GLY A 185 7.55 11.26 -3.76
N LEU A 186 6.97 11.15 -2.57
CA LEU A 186 5.67 11.78 -2.26
C LEU A 186 5.73 13.31 -2.38
N ILE A 187 6.79 13.93 -1.87
CA ILE A 187 6.97 15.39 -1.98
C ILE A 187 7.17 15.81 -3.45
N ALA A 188 7.89 15.03 -4.25
CA ALA A 188 8.03 15.31 -5.69
C ALA A 188 6.69 15.22 -6.43
N LEU A 189 5.81 14.29 -6.03
CA LEU A 189 4.49 14.13 -6.64
C LEU A 189 3.49 15.20 -6.20
N TYR A 190 3.46 15.55 -4.92
CA TYR A 190 2.37 16.33 -4.33
C TYR A 190 2.80 17.67 -3.75
N GLY A 191 4.10 17.89 -3.52
CA GLY A 191 4.56 19.00 -2.69
C GLY A 191 4.24 18.78 -1.21
N GLY A 192 4.53 19.79 -0.39
CA GLY A 192 4.22 19.77 1.05
C GLY A 192 2.98 20.59 1.39
N ARG A 193 2.32 20.21 2.51
CA ARG A 193 1.23 20.96 3.17
C ARG A 193 1.54 21.21 4.64
#